data_0998d3078d6232e5d89799b3415c7fda
#
_entry.id   0998d3078d6232e5d89799b3415c7fda
#
_cell.length_a   1.000
_cell.length_b   1.000
_cell.length_c   1.000
_cell.angle_alpha   90.00
_cell.angle_beta   90.00
_cell.angle_gamma   90.00
#
_symmetry.space_group_name_H-M   'P 1'
#
loop_
_entity.id
_entity.type
_entity.pdbx_description
1 polymer ?
#
loop_
_entity_poly.entity_id
_entity_poly.type
_entity_poly.pdbx_seq_one_letter_code
_entity_poly.pdbx_strand_id
1 'polypeptide(L)'
;MKNLGEYLDLHCGGIDNQFPHHTNEIAQSEAYLGHKWCNYWFHVHHLNTNSGKMSKSKGEFLTVSLLESKGYDPLVYRFFCLQSHYRKSLVFTYENLDNAKRAFEKLAASVAAAKKTASGEPDAAKFAELKAGFDAALGNDLNTSLAITALYDVLKSDADGATKIALINDFDKVLSLDLVKKADALIEAEKAAESDVPAEIQALVDQRREARKAKNFALADELRDKISELGWVVEETRQGTKIYKK
;
A
#
# COMPACT_ATOMS: atom_id res chain seq x y z
N MET A 1 22.27 23.08 -19.73
CA MET A 1 21.86 24.33 -20.44
C MET A 1 21.28 24.07 -21.83
N LYS A 2 21.98 23.38 -22.72
CA LYS A 2 21.48 23.14 -24.12
C LYS A 2 20.09 22.51 -24.19
N ASN A 3 19.74 21.59 -23.27
CA ASN A 3 18.51 20.82 -23.30
C ASN A 3 17.49 21.24 -22.23
N LEU A 4 17.93 21.81 -21.11
CA LEU A 4 17.07 22.14 -19.97
C LEU A 4 17.01 23.64 -19.63
N GLY A 5 17.76 24.47 -20.38
CA GLY A 5 17.83 25.90 -20.12
C GLY A 5 18.84 26.26 -19.02
N GLU A 6 18.78 27.51 -18.59
CA GLU A 6 19.75 28.12 -17.65
C GLU A 6 19.27 28.08 -16.19
N TYR A 7 18.03 27.61 -15.95
CA TYR A 7 17.45 27.45 -14.63
C TYR A 7 16.90 26.03 -14.46
N LEU A 8 17.23 25.41 -13.35
CA LEU A 8 16.72 24.11 -12.95
C LEU A 8 15.95 24.26 -11.63
N ASP A 9 14.72 23.78 -11.61
CA ASP A 9 13.90 23.87 -10.42
C ASP A 9 14.39 22.93 -9.32
N LEU A 10 14.64 21.68 -9.69
CA LEU A 10 15.02 20.61 -8.78
C LEU A 10 16.08 19.71 -9.42
N HIS A 11 17.18 19.47 -8.70
CA HIS A 11 18.21 18.50 -9.04
C HIS A 11 18.31 17.41 -7.98
N CYS A 12 18.25 16.16 -8.43
CA CYS A 12 18.19 15.00 -7.54
C CYS A 12 19.43 14.10 -7.68
N GLY A 13 19.83 13.45 -6.58
CA GLY A 13 20.88 12.46 -6.59
C GLY A 13 20.93 11.61 -5.34
N GLY A 14 21.87 10.69 -5.26
CA GLY A 14 22.21 9.99 -4.03
C GLY A 14 22.92 10.93 -3.06
N ILE A 15 22.94 10.58 -1.77
CA ILE A 15 23.66 11.35 -0.74
C ILE A 15 25.15 11.49 -1.05
N ASP A 16 25.73 10.54 -1.75
CA ASP A 16 27.14 10.56 -2.19
C ASP A 16 27.40 11.59 -3.29
N ASN A 17 26.39 12.08 -3.99
CA ASN A 17 26.53 13.14 -4.98
C ASN A 17 26.62 14.53 -4.35
N GLN A 18 26.21 14.71 -3.10
CA GLN A 18 26.23 16.00 -2.44
C GLN A 18 27.62 16.63 -2.48
N PHE A 19 28.64 15.82 -2.20
CA PHE A 19 30.05 16.23 -2.31
C PHE A 19 30.89 15.07 -2.84
N PRO A 20 31.78 15.31 -3.84
CA PRO A 20 32.05 16.61 -4.48
C PRO A 20 31.21 16.89 -5.73
N HIS A 21 30.35 15.95 -6.21
CA HIS A 21 29.75 16.00 -7.56
C HIS A 21 28.83 17.23 -7.74
N HIS A 22 27.77 17.35 -6.96
CA HIS A 22 26.83 18.47 -7.05
C HIS A 22 27.48 19.81 -6.66
N THR A 23 28.42 19.80 -5.72
CA THR A 23 29.20 20.98 -5.38
C THR A 23 30.00 21.49 -6.58
N ASN A 24 30.59 20.60 -7.37
CA ASN A 24 31.29 20.96 -8.59
C ASN A 24 30.34 21.43 -9.69
N GLU A 25 29.16 20.82 -9.82
CA GLU A 25 28.13 21.27 -10.76
C GLU A 25 27.67 22.70 -10.47
N ILE A 26 27.44 23.02 -9.18
CA ILE A 26 27.13 24.39 -8.74
C ILE A 26 28.24 25.34 -9.17
N ALA A 27 29.48 25.05 -8.79
CA ALA A 27 30.63 25.90 -9.08
C ALA A 27 30.81 26.16 -10.60
N GLN A 28 30.69 25.12 -11.41
CA GLN A 28 30.84 25.22 -12.86
C GLN A 28 29.69 25.96 -13.52
N SER A 29 28.46 25.63 -13.15
CA SER A 29 27.27 26.20 -13.77
C SER A 29 27.09 27.68 -13.37
N GLU A 30 27.23 28.00 -12.11
CA GLU A 30 27.04 29.38 -11.63
C GLU A 30 28.17 30.30 -12.05
N ALA A 31 29.43 29.81 -12.13
CA ALA A 31 30.55 30.59 -12.70
C ALA A 31 30.33 30.91 -14.17
N TYR A 32 29.76 30.00 -14.95
CA TYR A 32 29.46 30.22 -16.37
C TYR A 32 28.27 31.15 -16.57
N LEU A 33 27.20 30.97 -15.79
CA LEU A 33 25.92 31.69 -15.95
C LEU A 33 25.93 33.07 -15.28
N GLY A 34 26.72 33.25 -14.23
CA GLY A 34 26.71 34.46 -13.41
C GLY A 34 25.51 34.59 -12.47
N HIS A 35 24.73 33.53 -12.32
CA HIS A 35 23.57 33.49 -11.42
C HIS A 35 23.35 32.09 -10.83
N LYS A 36 22.48 32.00 -9.80
CA LYS A 36 22.09 30.71 -9.18
C LYS A 36 21.43 29.82 -10.22
N TRP A 37 21.96 28.62 -10.42
CA TRP A 37 21.52 27.67 -11.44
C TRP A 37 20.34 26.80 -11.02
N CYS A 38 20.36 26.28 -9.79
CA CYS A 38 19.35 25.33 -9.30
C CYS A 38 18.80 25.79 -7.95
N ASN A 39 17.45 25.77 -7.81
CA ASN A 39 16.79 26.23 -6.59
C ASN A 39 16.80 25.19 -5.49
N TYR A 40 16.52 23.92 -5.81
CA TYR A 40 16.38 22.84 -4.84
C TYR A 40 17.27 21.66 -5.19
N TRP A 41 17.95 21.15 -4.16
CA TRP A 41 18.81 19.97 -4.26
C TRP A 41 18.23 18.88 -3.37
N PHE A 42 17.98 17.71 -3.96
CA PHE A 42 17.33 16.59 -3.29
C PHE A 42 18.25 15.37 -3.25
N HIS A 43 18.62 14.92 -2.04
CA HIS A 43 19.56 13.81 -1.85
C HIS A 43 18.90 12.66 -1.11
N VAL A 44 18.89 11.49 -1.72
CA VAL A 44 18.29 10.27 -1.18
C VAL A 44 19.38 9.37 -0.60
N HIS A 45 19.15 8.84 0.59
CA HIS A 45 20.06 7.83 1.15
C HIS A 45 19.99 6.51 0.39
N HIS A 46 21.08 5.74 0.46
CA HIS A 46 21.19 4.48 -0.26
C HIS A 46 20.23 3.42 0.26
N LEU A 47 19.75 2.59 -0.67
CA LEU A 47 19.22 1.28 -0.37
C LEU A 47 20.38 0.32 -0.14
N ASN A 48 20.48 -0.21 1.07
CA ASN A 48 21.51 -1.17 1.46
C ASN A 48 20.93 -2.58 1.53
N THR A 49 21.80 -3.57 1.45
CA THR A 49 21.52 -4.96 1.84
C THR A 49 22.24 -5.27 3.15
N ASN A 50 21.98 -6.43 3.75
CA ASN A 50 22.73 -6.88 4.94
C ASN A 50 24.25 -6.98 4.71
N SER A 51 24.68 -7.11 3.44
CA SER A 51 26.10 -7.14 3.04
C SER A 51 26.67 -5.75 2.71
N GLY A 52 25.90 -4.68 2.93
CA GLY A 52 26.27 -3.29 2.63
C GLY A 52 25.64 -2.74 1.36
N LYS A 53 26.30 -1.77 0.70
CA LYS A 53 25.78 -1.13 -0.53
C LYS A 53 25.63 -2.17 -1.64
N MET A 54 24.44 -2.19 -2.24
CA MET A 54 24.15 -3.01 -3.41
C MET A 54 24.97 -2.53 -4.61
N SER A 55 25.75 -3.41 -5.23
CA SER A 55 26.56 -3.05 -6.40
C SER A 55 26.48 -4.09 -7.51
N LYS A 56 26.50 -3.61 -8.77
CA LYS A 56 26.51 -4.47 -9.98
C LYS A 56 27.67 -5.47 -9.99
N SER A 57 28.82 -5.10 -9.41
CA SER A 57 30.05 -5.90 -9.42
C SER A 57 30.01 -7.17 -8.55
N LYS A 58 29.01 -7.28 -7.63
CA LYS A 58 28.86 -8.45 -6.75
C LYS A 58 27.88 -9.52 -7.25
N GLY A 59 27.36 -9.39 -8.48
CA GLY A 59 26.50 -10.40 -9.11
C GLY A 59 25.05 -10.47 -8.60
N GLU A 60 24.72 -9.81 -7.50
CA GLU A 60 23.35 -9.75 -6.94
C GLU A 60 22.70 -8.42 -7.30
N PHE A 61 22.34 -8.24 -8.56
CA PHE A 61 21.63 -7.05 -8.99
C PHE A 61 20.12 -7.26 -8.82
N LEU A 62 19.56 -6.72 -7.75
CA LEU A 62 18.14 -6.72 -7.51
C LEU A 62 17.46 -5.71 -8.43
N THR A 63 16.66 -6.20 -9.37
CA THR A 63 15.79 -5.40 -10.23
C THR A 63 14.34 -5.59 -9.82
N VAL A 64 13.46 -4.66 -10.19
CA VAL A 64 12.02 -4.84 -10.01
C VAL A 64 11.53 -6.09 -10.75
N SER A 65 12.03 -6.35 -11.96
CA SER A 65 11.69 -7.57 -12.73
C SER A 65 12.07 -8.86 -12.02
N LEU A 66 13.16 -8.86 -11.24
CA LEU A 66 13.51 -10.03 -10.40
C LEU A 66 12.49 -10.21 -9.26
N LEU A 67 12.00 -9.12 -8.67
CA LEU A 67 10.96 -9.20 -7.64
C LEU A 67 9.65 -9.74 -8.24
N GLU A 68 9.27 -9.29 -9.43
CA GLU A 68 8.09 -9.80 -10.15
C GLU A 68 8.22 -11.30 -10.46
N SER A 69 9.39 -11.76 -10.94
CA SER A 69 9.65 -13.19 -11.20
C SER A 69 9.59 -14.05 -9.93
N LYS A 70 9.75 -13.44 -8.75
CA LYS A 70 9.57 -14.09 -7.43
C LYS A 70 8.16 -13.94 -6.86
N GLY A 71 7.22 -13.38 -7.62
CA GLY A 71 5.82 -13.24 -7.22
C GLY A 71 5.53 -12.03 -6.32
N TYR A 72 6.41 -11.03 -6.30
CA TYR A 72 6.13 -9.76 -5.64
C TYR A 72 5.49 -8.78 -6.62
N ASP A 73 4.41 -8.15 -6.20
CA ASP A 73 3.85 -6.99 -6.89
C ASP A 73 4.82 -5.80 -6.76
N PRO A 74 5.15 -5.09 -7.84
CA PRO A 74 6.01 -3.90 -7.80
C PRO A 74 5.54 -2.83 -6.80
N LEU A 75 4.24 -2.71 -6.57
CA LEU A 75 3.68 -1.76 -5.62
C LEU A 75 3.99 -2.12 -4.15
N VAL A 76 4.24 -3.40 -3.85
CA VAL A 76 4.76 -3.81 -2.54
C VAL A 76 6.15 -3.23 -2.31
N TYR A 77 7.02 -3.24 -3.32
CA TYR A 77 8.34 -2.64 -3.22
C TYR A 77 8.25 -1.10 -3.09
N ARG A 78 7.35 -0.46 -3.85
CA ARG A 78 7.08 0.97 -3.69
C ARG A 78 6.61 1.29 -2.28
N PHE A 79 5.65 0.54 -1.76
CA PHE A 79 5.15 0.69 -0.39
C PHE A 79 6.26 0.50 0.65
N PHE A 80 7.12 -0.51 0.48
CA PHE A 80 8.30 -0.73 1.32
C PHE A 80 9.21 0.51 1.36
N CYS A 81 9.49 1.12 0.20
CA CYS A 81 10.30 2.34 0.13
C CYS A 81 9.63 3.53 0.83
N LEU A 82 8.31 3.71 0.65
CA LEU A 82 7.56 4.83 1.23
C LEU A 82 7.43 4.75 2.77
N GLN A 83 7.62 3.58 3.37
CA GLN A 83 7.61 3.41 4.83
C GLN A 83 8.81 4.05 5.53
N SER A 84 9.84 4.44 4.79
CA SER A 84 11.03 5.10 5.32
C SER A 84 11.16 6.51 4.75
N HIS A 85 11.62 7.44 5.58
CA HIS A 85 11.97 8.77 5.12
C HIS A 85 13.20 8.70 4.19
N TYR A 86 13.20 9.44 3.08
CA TYR A 86 14.27 9.40 2.08
C TYR A 86 15.67 9.79 2.60
N ARG A 87 15.73 10.55 3.70
CA ARG A 87 16.98 10.90 4.41
C ARG A 87 17.51 9.80 5.33
N LYS A 88 16.82 8.67 5.42
CA LYS A 88 17.25 7.52 6.21
C LYS A 88 17.71 6.40 5.29
N SER A 89 18.77 5.72 5.70
CA SER A 89 19.20 4.50 5.02
C SER A 89 18.12 3.42 5.13
N LEU A 90 17.80 2.81 4.01
CA LEU A 90 16.83 1.72 3.94
C LEU A 90 17.56 0.40 3.71
N VAL A 91 17.26 -0.62 4.52
CA VAL A 91 17.87 -1.94 4.37
C VAL A 91 16.88 -2.89 3.72
N PHE A 92 17.22 -3.34 2.53
CA PHE A 92 16.47 -4.35 1.81
C PHE A 92 16.84 -5.76 2.29
N THR A 93 15.83 -6.52 2.70
CA THR A 93 15.86 -7.96 2.85
C THR A 93 14.54 -8.53 2.32
N TYR A 94 14.52 -9.79 1.90
CA TYR A 94 13.26 -10.43 1.54
C TYR A 94 12.29 -10.51 2.73
N GLU A 95 12.80 -10.69 3.95
CA GLU A 95 11.97 -10.66 5.16
C GLU A 95 11.28 -9.30 5.35
N ASN A 96 12.02 -8.18 5.17
CA ASN A 96 11.44 -6.84 5.24
C ASN A 96 10.42 -6.61 4.12
N LEU A 97 10.68 -7.12 2.92
CA LEU A 97 9.74 -7.04 1.81
C LEU A 97 8.47 -7.88 2.07
N ASP A 98 8.60 -9.08 2.67
CA ASP A 98 7.46 -9.92 3.08
C ASP A 98 6.62 -9.24 4.17
N ASN A 99 7.26 -8.54 5.10
CA ASN A 99 6.57 -7.73 6.10
C ASN A 99 5.77 -6.59 5.43
N ALA A 100 6.39 -5.90 4.47
CA ALA A 100 5.72 -4.86 3.69
C ALA A 100 4.58 -5.43 2.85
N LYS A 101 4.74 -6.62 2.23
CA LYS A 101 3.69 -7.31 1.49
C LYS A 101 2.47 -7.57 2.37
N ARG A 102 2.66 -8.19 3.54
CA ARG A 102 1.57 -8.45 4.49
C ARG A 102 0.87 -7.18 4.95
N ALA A 103 1.63 -6.11 5.18
CA ALA A 103 1.06 -4.82 5.57
C ALA A 103 0.27 -4.17 4.42
N PHE A 104 0.77 -4.26 3.20
CA PHE A 104 0.10 -3.75 2.01
C PHE A 104 -1.19 -4.49 1.68
N GLU A 105 -1.19 -5.82 1.79
CA GLU A 105 -2.38 -6.65 1.62
C GLU A 105 -3.46 -6.32 2.66
N LYS A 106 -3.08 -6.13 3.94
CA LYS A 106 -4.00 -5.68 4.99
C LYS A 106 -4.53 -4.28 4.72
N LEU A 107 -3.71 -3.38 4.21
CA LEU A 107 -4.12 -2.03 3.83
C LEU A 107 -5.16 -2.09 2.72
N ALA A 108 -4.91 -2.83 1.64
CA ALA A 108 -5.86 -3.02 0.54
C ALA A 108 -7.19 -3.65 1.01
N ALA A 109 -7.14 -4.63 1.91
CA ALA A 109 -8.34 -5.23 2.50
C ALA A 109 -9.13 -4.21 3.36
N SER A 110 -8.46 -3.33 4.10
CA SER A 110 -9.12 -2.27 4.86
C SER A 110 -9.79 -1.25 3.95
N VAL A 111 -9.17 -0.92 2.80
CA VAL A 111 -9.78 -0.06 1.78
C VAL A 111 -11.00 -0.74 1.15
N ALA A 112 -10.92 -2.04 0.85
CA ALA A 112 -12.05 -2.82 0.36
C ALA A 112 -13.23 -2.82 1.34
N ALA A 113 -12.96 -2.97 2.64
CA ALA A 113 -13.99 -2.89 3.68
C ALA A 113 -14.65 -1.50 3.73
N ALA A 114 -13.87 -0.42 3.66
CA ALA A 114 -14.40 0.95 3.60
C ALA A 114 -15.24 1.17 2.33
N LYS A 115 -14.79 0.63 1.19
CA LYS A 115 -15.51 0.75 -0.09
C LYS A 115 -16.86 0.04 -0.10
N LYS A 116 -16.96 -1.12 0.54
CA LYS A 116 -18.25 -1.86 0.69
C LYS A 116 -19.31 -1.07 1.47
N THR A 117 -18.89 -0.15 2.34
CA THR A 117 -19.79 0.71 3.13
C THR A 117 -19.94 2.11 2.55
N ALA A 118 -19.26 2.41 1.43
CA ALA A 118 -19.30 3.73 0.82
C ALA A 118 -20.67 3.97 0.16
N SER A 119 -21.34 5.04 0.59
CA SER A 119 -22.63 5.47 0.03
C SER A 119 -22.77 6.99 0.22
N GLY A 120 -23.46 7.63 -0.71
CA GLY A 120 -23.68 9.09 -0.68
C GLY A 120 -22.45 9.90 -1.05
N GLU A 121 -22.49 11.19 -0.72
CA GLU A 121 -21.39 12.14 -0.97
C GLU A 121 -20.44 12.20 0.22
N PRO A 122 -19.14 12.45 -0.01
CA PRO A 122 -18.17 12.63 1.06
C PRO A 122 -18.50 13.84 1.95
N ASP A 123 -18.28 13.70 3.26
CA ASP A 123 -18.33 14.82 4.20
C ASP A 123 -17.11 15.75 3.97
N ALA A 124 -17.41 16.97 3.47
CA ALA A 124 -16.38 17.94 3.12
C ALA A 124 -15.58 18.44 4.34
N ALA A 125 -16.20 18.57 5.52
CA ALA A 125 -15.53 19.02 6.73
C ALA A 125 -14.57 17.95 7.25
N LYS A 126 -15.03 16.70 7.30
CA LYS A 126 -14.21 15.56 7.72
C LYS A 126 -13.09 15.26 6.73
N PHE A 127 -13.37 15.43 5.44
CA PHE A 127 -12.35 15.33 4.38
C PHE A 127 -11.23 16.34 4.61
N ALA A 128 -11.57 17.63 4.83
CA ALA A 128 -10.57 18.67 5.06
C ALA A 128 -9.77 18.44 6.34
N GLU A 129 -10.42 18.03 7.43
CA GLU A 129 -9.79 17.69 8.71
C GLU A 129 -8.71 16.60 8.54
N LEU A 130 -9.10 15.47 7.95
CA LEU A 130 -8.20 14.31 7.82
C LEU A 130 -7.11 14.53 6.76
N LYS A 131 -7.42 15.28 5.68
CA LYS A 131 -6.42 15.65 4.68
C LYS A 131 -5.30 16.50 5.25
N ALA A 132 -5.59 17.39 6.19
CA ALA A 132 -4.59 18.28 6.80
C ALA A 132 -3.42 17.49 7.41
N GLY A 133 -3.66 16.33 7.99
CA GLY A 133 -2.59 15.47 8.53
C GLY A 133 -1.66 14.92 7.44
N PHE A 134 -2.20 14.53 6.30
CA PHE A 134 -1.43 14.06 5.16
C PHE A 134 -0.61 15.21 4.53
N ASP A 135 -1.24 16.35 4.31
CA ASP A 135 -0.58 17.53 3.75
C ASP A 135 0.56 18.02 4.68
N ALA A 136 0.34 18.02 6.00
CA ALA A 136 1.37 18.36 6.98
C ALA A 136 2.55 17.37 6.95
N ALA A 137 2.29 16.08 6.77
CA ALA A 137 3.33 15.07 6.66
C ALA A 137 4.20 15.30 5.41
N LEU A 138 3.59 15.59 4.27
CA LEU A 138 4.33 15.88 3.03
C LEU A 138 5.03 17.24 3.10
N GLY A 139 4.40 18.26 3.72
CA GLY A 139 5.00 19.57 3.97
C GLY A 139 6.20 19.51 4.91
N ASN A 140 6.32 18.45 5.71
CA ASN A 140 7.45 18.20 6.59
C ASN A 140 8.52 17.36 5.88
N ASP A 141 9.18 17.97 4.90
CA ASP A 141 10.30 17.37 4.15
C ASP A 141 9.95 16.04 3.50
N LEU A 142 8.78 15.95 2.87
CA LEU A 142 8.27 14.75 2.17
C LEU A 142 8.28 13.50 3.05
N ASN A 143 7.83 13.61 4.30
CA ASN A 143 7.80 12.51 5.24
C ASN A 143 6.73 11.47 4.88
N THR A 144 7.04 10.62 3.93
CA THR A 144 6.12 9.57 3.43
C THR A 144 5.74 8.55 4.50
N SER A 145 6.60 8.32 5.50
CA SER A 145 6.29 7.45 6.63
C SER A 145 5.11 8.01 7.46
N LEU A 146 5.11 9.33 7.73
CA LEU A 146 3.98 10.01 8.39
C LEU A 146 2.76 10.10 7.45
N ALA A 147 2.95 10.28 6.14
CA ALA A 147 1.86 10.29 5.18
C ALA A 147 1.12 8.93 5.14
N ILE A 148 1.86 7.81 5.23
CA ILE A 148 1.26 6.47 5.38
C ILE A 148 0.54 6.33 6.73
N THR A 149 1.05 6.93 7.81
CA THR A 149 0.34 6.97 9.09
C THR A 149 -1.00 7.69 8.94
N ALA A 150 -1.01 8.86 8.30
CA ALA A 150 -2.25 9.60 8.04
C ALA A 150 -3.25 8.78 7.21
N LEU A 151 -2.78 7.98 6.23
CA LEU A 151 -3.64 7.06 5.49
C LEU A 151 -4.30 6.00 6.40
N TYR A 152 -3.54 5.42 7.34
CA TYR A 152 -4.11 4.50 8.33
C TYR A 152 -5.09 5.19 9.27
N ASP A 153 -4.84 6.44 9.64
CA ASP A 153 -5.72 7.22 10.51
C ASP A 153 -7.06 7.50 9.83
N VAL A 154 -7.07 7.78 8.52
CA VAL A 154 -8.31 7.85 7.72
C VAL A 154 -9.11 6.54 7.83
N LEU A 155 -8.47 5.40 7.65
CA LEU A 155 -9.17 4.10 7.70
C LEU A 155 -9.71 3.77 9.09
N LYS A 156 -9.04 4.20 10.16
CA LYS A 156 -9.45 4.01 11.56
C LYS A 156 -10.46 5.05 12.05
N SER A 157 -10.57 6.19 11.37
CA SER A 157 -11.47 7.29 11.77
C SER A 157 -12.94 6.86 11.76
N ASP A 158 -13.78 7.69 12.33
CA ASP A 158 -15.24 7.60 12.32
C ASP A 158 -15.89 8.13 11.02
N ALA A 159 -15.08 8.57 10.05
CA ALA A 159 -15.59 9.02 8.76
C ALA A 159 -16.35 7.90 8.04
N ASP A 160 -17.38 8.30 7.28
CA ASP A 160 -18.13 7.37 6.43
C ASP A 160 -17.29 6.78 5.30
N GLY A 161 -17.79 5.71 4.67
CA GLY A 161 -17.05 5.02 3.61
C GLY A 161 -16.79 5.89 2.38
N ALA A 162 -17.71 6.79 2.01
CA ALA A 162 -17.54 7.69 0.85
C ALA A 162 -16.39 8.67 1.10
N THR A 163 -16.36 9.29 2.28
CA THR A 163 -15.28 10.20 2.70
C THR A 163 -13.92 9.49 2.75
N LYS A 164 -13.87 8.27 3.32
CA LYS A 164 -12.63 7.47 3.35
C LYS A 164 -12.10 7.19 1.95
N ILE A 165 -12.96 6.74 1.03
CA ILE A 165 -12.53 6.43 -0.34
C ILE A 165 -12.11 7.68 -1.09
N ALA A 166 -12.79 8.81 -0.90
CA ALA A 166 -12.40 10.09 -1.50
C ALA A 166 -10.99 10.51 -1.03
N LEU A 167 -10.70 10.41 0.29
CA LEU A 167 -9.37 10.70 0.86
C LEU A 167 -8.29 9.77 0.34
N ILE A 168 -8.56 8.47 0.27
CA ILE A 168 -7.60 7.48 -0.24
C ILE A 168 -7.28 7.77 -1.71
N ASN A 169 -8.27 8.08 -2.53
CA ASN A 169 -8.03 8.48 -3.93
C ASN A 169 -7.20 9.77 -4.03
N ASP A 170 -7.40 10.72 -3.12
CA ASP A 170 -6.62 11.96 -3.12
C ASP A 170 -5.17 11.70 -2.69
N PHE A 171 -4.94 10.93 -1.63
CA PHE A 171 -3.61 10.55 -1.17
C PHE A 171 -2.84 9.70 -2.18
N ASP A 172 -3.56 8.85 -2.90
CA ASP A 172 -2.97 7.93 -3.88
C ASP A 172 -2.47 8.64 -5.15
N LYS A 173 -2.92 9.89 -5.41
CA LYS A 173 -2.31 10.76 -6.44
C LYS A 173 -0.83 11.03 -6.18
N VAL A 174 -0.41 10.99 -4.91
CA VAL A 174 0.99 11.15 -4.48
C VAL A 174 1.65 9.80 -4.22
N LEU A 175 0.99 8.93 -3.44
CA LEU A 175 1.55 7.63 -3.04
C LEU A 175 1.65 6.66 -4.22
N SER A 176 0.71 6.70 -5.17
CA SER A 176 0.65 5.85 -6.37
C SER A 176 0.77 4.35 -6.02
N LEU A 177 -0.11 3.89 -5.13
CA LEU A 177 -0.19 2.52 -4.65
C LEU A 177 -1.35 1.72 -5.25
N ASP A 178 -2.19 2.38 -6.08
CA ASP A 178 -3.38 1.80 -6.73
C ASP A 178 -4.36 1.16 -5.71
N LEU A 179 -4.49 1.76 -4.51
CA LEU A 179 -5.18 1.16 -3.37
C LEU A 179 -6.65 0.86 -3.65
N VAL A 180 -7.36 1.80 -4.30
CA VAL A 180 -8.78 1.61 -4.63
C VAL A 180 -8.96 0.55 -5.71
N LYS A 181 -8.09 0.52 -6.72
CA LYS A 181 -8.09 -0.51 -7.76
C LYS A 181 -7.82 -1.91 -7.19
N LYS A 182 -6.89 -2.01 -6.23
CA LYS A 182 -6.62 -3.27 -5.52
C LYS A 182 -7.80 -3.70 -4.66
N ALA A 183 -8.47 -2.75 -4.01
CA ALA A 183 -9.69 -3.01 -3.26
C ALA A 183 -10.81 -3.54 -4.17
N ASP A 184 -10.97 -2.98 -5.38
CA ASP A 184 -11.93 -3.48 -6.38
C ASP A 184 -11.64 -4.93 -6.77
N ALA A 185 -10.37 -5.23 -7.08
CA ALA A 185 -9.97 -6.59 -7.43
C ALA A 185 -10.26 -7.60 -6.29
N LEU A 186 -10.06 -7.19 -5.03
CA LEU A 186 -10.39 -8.02 -3.87
C LEU A 186 -11.90 -8.25 -3.75
N ILE A 187 -12.71 -7.20 -3.93
CA ILE A 187 -14.18 -7.29 -3.87
C ILE A 187 -14.71 -8.20 -4.99
N GLU A 188 -14.19 -8.06 -6.21
CA GLU A 188 -14.57 -8.91 -7.34
C GLU A 188 -14.17 -10.37 -7.14
N ALA A 189 -12.96 -10.61 -6.60
CA ALA A 189 -12.51 -11.97 -6.27
C ALA A 189 -13.38 -12.62 -5.18
N GLU A 190 -13.80 -11.87 -4.16
CA GLU A 190 -14.74 -12.36 -3.14
C GLU A 190 -16.09 -12.71 -3.74
N LYS A 191 -16.69 -11.85 -4.59
CA LYS A 191 -17.96 -12.12 -5.29
C LYS A 191 -17.87 -13.36 -6.19
N ALA A 192 -16.76 -13.50 -6.94
CA ALA A 192 -16.54 -14.67 -7.78
C ALA A 192 -16.46 -15.96 -6.93
N ALA A 193 -15.76 -15.91 -5.80
CA ALA A 193 -15.69 -17.05 -4.89
C ALA A 193 -17.05 -17.41 -4.28
N GLU A 194 -17.88 -16.41 -3.93
CA GLU A 194 -19.23 -16.63 -3.44
C GLU A 194 -20.14 -17.24 -4.52
N SER A 195 -20.02 -16.80 -5.78
CA SER A 195 -20.82 -17.32 -6.89
C SER A 195 -20.43 -18.75 -7.32
N ASP A 196 -19.23 -19.20 -6.97
CA ASP A 196 -18.73 -20.55 -7.28
C ASP A 196 -19.13 -21.62 -6.22
N VAL A 197 -19.84 -21.18 -5.16
CA VAL A 197 -20.36 -22.10 -4.12
C VAL A 197 -21.60 -22.81 -4.64
N PRO A 198 -21.60 -24.17 -4.73
CA PRO A 198 -22.79 -24.91 -5.17
C PRO A 198 -24.01 -24.61 -4.28
N ALA A 199 -25.21 -24.53 -4.88
CA ALA A 199 -26.43 -24.22 -4.17
C ALA A 199 -26.71 -25.20 -2.99
N GLU A 200 -26.28 -26.45 -3.11
CA GLU A 200 -26.33 -27.44 -2.03
C GLU A 200 -25.50 -27.04 -0.82
N ILE A 201 -24.28 -26.60 -1.04
CA ILE A 201 -23.37 -26.14 0.03
C ILE A 201 -23.93 -24.86 0.67
N GLN A 202 -24.42 -23.92 -0.12
CA GLN A 202 -25.04 -22.71 0.39
C GLN A 202 -26.24 -23.04 1.29
N ALA A 203 -27.09 -23.96 0.89
CA ALA A 203 -28.24 -24.41 1.70
C ALA A 203 -27.82 -25.02 3.05
N LEU A 204 -26.73 -25.81 3.08
CA LEU A 204 -26.20 -26.36 4.33
C LEU A 204 -25.61 -25.28 5.23
N VAL A 205 -24.95 -24.28 4.67
CA VAL A 205 -24.42 -23.14 5.42
C VAL A 205 -25.55 -22.29 6.03
N ASP A 206 -26.62 -22.07 5.29
CA ASP A 206 -27.78 -21.34 5.79
C ASP A 206 -28.51 -22.10 6.91
N GLN A 207 -28.70 -23.41 6.77
CA GLN A 207 -29.22 -24.28 7.84
C GLN A 207 -28.34 -24.26 9.09
N ARG A 208 -27.02 -24.32 8.92
CA ARG A 208 -26.07 -24.21 10.04
C ARG A 208 -26.20 -22.87 10.77
N ARG A 209 -26.36 -21.75 10.02
CA ARG A 209 -26.57 -20.41 10.58
C ARG A 209 -27.85 -20.35 11.41
N GLU A 210 -28.94 -20.91 10.91
CA GLU A 210 -30.22 -20.96 11.64
C GLU A 210 -30.12 -21.87 12.90
N ALA A 211 -29.45 -23.01 12.80
CA ALA A 211 -29.19 -23.88 13.96
C ALA A 211 -28.42 -23.15 15.06
N ARG A 212 -27.40 -22.37 14.70
CA ARG A 212 -26.64 -21.54 15.66
C ARG A 212 -27.48 -20.42 16.29
N LYS A 213 -28.34 -19.74 15.51
CA LYS A 213 -29.26 -18.74 16.04
C LYS A 213 -30.25 -19.37 17.04
N ALA A 214 -30.72 -20.59 16.75
CA ALA A 214 -31.56 -21.36 17.63
C ALA A 214 -30.81 -22.00 18.83
N LYS A 215 -29.51 -21.75 18.96
CA LYS A 215 -28.61 -22.36 19.96
C LYS A 215 -28.56 -23.90 19.91
N ASN A 216 -28.92 -24.51 18.79
CA ASN A 216 -28.77 -25.92 18.51
C ASN A 216 -27.36 -26.22 17.99
N PHE A 217 -26.40 -26.26 18.89
CA PHE A 217 -25.00 -26.45 18.55
C PHE A 217 -24.68 -27.83 17.99
N ALA A 218 -25.41 -28.88 18.45
CA ALA A 218 -25.22 -30.24 17.96
C ALA A 218 -25.54 -30.32 16.43
N LEU A 219 -26.66 -29.77 16.00
CA LEU A 219 -27.01 -29.70 14.57
C LEU A 219 -26.06 -28.81 13.79
N ALA A 220 -25.59 -27.71 14.38
CA ALA A 220 -24.64 -26.83 13.72
C ALA A 220 -23.27 -27.49 13.48
N ASP A 221 -22.82 -28.36 14.39
CA ASP A 221 -21.59 -29.13 14.23
C ASP A 221 -21.76 -30.25 13.20
N GLU A 222 -22.89 -30.98 13.21
CA GLU A 222 -23.22 -31.98 12.21
C GLU A 222 -23.24 -31.41 10.77
N LEU A 223 -23.81 -30.23 10.61
CA LEU A 223 -23.86 -29.54 9.32
C LEU A 223 -22.48 -29.06 8.89
N ARG A 224 -21.62 -28.63 9.82
CA ARG A 224 -20.22 -28.27 9.52
C ARG A 224 -19.45 -29.50 9.02
N ASP A 225 -19.64 -30.63 9.67
CA ASP A 225 -18.95 -31.85 9.29
C ASP A 225 -19.40 -32.35 7.91
N LYS A 226 -20.69 -32.29 7.60
CA LYS A 226 -21.23 -32.55 6.24
C LYS A 226 -20.63 -31.64 5.18
N ILE A 227 -20.54 -30.33 5.44
CA ILE A 227 -19.91 -29.38 4.53
C ILE A 227 -18.44 -29.75 4.31
N SER A 228 -17.74 -30.14 5.39
CA SER A 228 -16.35 -30.59 5.35
C SER A 228 -16.13 -31.86 4.55
N GLU A 229 -17.04 -32.82 4.64
CA GLU A 229 -17.05 -34.09 3.84
C GLU A 229 -17.24 -33.81 2.36
N LEU A 230 -18.02 -32.79 2.01
CA LEU A 230 -18.22 -32.33 0.63
C LEU A 230 -17.04 -31.48 0.10
N GLY A 231 -15.93 -31.39 0.85
CA GLY A 231 -14.71 -30.69 0.42
C GLY A 231 -14.74 -29.18 0.60
N TRP A 232 -15.64 -28.66 1.46
CA TRP A 232 -15.75 -27.23 1.72
C TRP A 232 -15.47 -26.90 3.19
N VAL A 233 -15.01 -25.67 3.43
CA VAL A 233 -14.76 -25.12 4.78
C VAL A 233 -15.62 -23.90 4.99
N VAL A 234 -16.21 -23.80 6.18
CA VAL A 234 -17.00 -22.65 6.62
C VAL A 234 -16.31 -22.03 7.83
N GLU A 235 -15.86 -20.79 7.68
CA GLU A 235 -15.20 -20.01 8.72
C GLU A 235 -16.04 -18.78 9.09
N GLU A 236 -16.30 -18.62 10.38
CA GLU A 236 -16.98 -17.44 10.92
C GLU A 236 -15.96 -16.34 11.17
N THR A 237 -16.15 -15.20 10.52
CA THR A 237 -15.33 -14.01 10.73
C THR A 237 -16.18 -12.87 11.31
N ARG A 238 -15.53 -11.84 11.84
CA ARG A 238 -16.25 -10.62 12.30
C ARG A 238 -17.01 -9.91 11.17
N GLN A 239 -16.69 -10.22 9.91
CA GLN A 239 -17.28 -9.62 8.72
C GLN A 239 -18.32 -10.50 8.04
N GLY A 240 -18.55 -11.72 8.55
CA GLY A 240 -19.51 -12.69 7.99
C GLY A 240 -18.94 -14.10 7.89
N THR A 241 -19.70 -14.99 7.26
CA THR A 241 -19.32 -16.39 7.03
C THR A 241 -18.54 -16.50 5.73
N LYS A 242 -17.30 -17.01 5.77
CA LYS A 242 -16.50 -17.35 4.59
C LYS A 242 -16.67 -18.82 4.25
N ILE A 243 -16.83 -19.11 2.94
CA ILE A 243 -16.99 -20.46 2.39
C ILE A 243 -15.89 -20.64 1.34
N TYR A 244 -15.10 -21.71 1.44
CA TYR A 244 -14.05 -22.01 0.46
C TYR A 244 -13.78 -23.51 0.35
N LYS A 245 -13.26 -23.95 -0.79
CA LYS A 245 -12.82 -25.34 -0.99
C LYS A 245 -11.63 -25.69 -0.12
N LYS A 246 -11.59 -26.94 0.37
CA LYS A 246 -10.43 -27.50 1.09
C LYS A 246 -9.19 -27.55 0.19
#